data_55d14390da28c16f75f5b298e8e3520b
#
_entry.id   55d14390da28c16f75f5b298e8e3520b
#
_cell.length_a   1.000
_cell.length_b   1.000
_cell.length_c   1.000
_cell.angle_alpha   90.00
_cell.angle_beta   90.00
_cell.angle_gamma   90.00
#
_symmetry.space_group_name_H-M   'P 1'
#
loop_
_entity.id
_entity.type
_entity.pdbx_description
1 polymer ?
#
loop_
_entity_poly.entity_id
_entity_poly.type
_entity_poly.pdbx_seq_one_letter_code
_entity_poly.pdbx_strand_id
1 'polypeptide(L)'
;MLTAGQPVSAEQLAAATGRSVAQIHAALPNLPSIELDAQARVIGMGITLTPTAHRFEVQGTRLYTWCALDTLIFPALIGRTAHVTSSCHATGEPVRLTVSPDHVFDITPADAVVSIVTPDDVSAVRTSFCNEVHFFASPEAAAPWLAEHPGATVLPITDAFALGQGMAANQFTSQPPACC
;
A
#
# COMPACT_ATOMS: atom_id res chain seq x y z
N MET A 1 4.30 13.75 0.05
CA MET A 1 3.31 14.71 0.59
C MET A 1 2.44 14.05 1.68
N LEU A 2 1.67 12.99 1.42
CA LEU A 2 0.86 12.29 2.44
C LEU A 2 1.67 11.82 3.66
N THR A 3 2.95 11.49 3.49
CA THR A 3 3.85 11.08 4.58
C THR A 3 4.05 12.13 5.67
N ALA A 4 3.62 13.37 5.46
CA ALA A 4 3.55 14.39 6.50
C ALA A 4 2.33 14.25 7.44
N GLY A 5 1.45 13.26 7.18
CA GLY A 5 0.25 13.02 7.99
C GLY A 5 -0.87 14.04 7.79
N GLN A 6 -0.87 14.76 6.68
CA GLN A 6 -1.86 15.78 6.36
C GLN A 6 -2.47 15.56 4.97
N PRO A 7 -3.76 15.90 4.78
CA PRO A 7 -4.38 15.92 3.46
C PRO A 7 -3.60 16.82 2.50
N VAL A 8 -3.50 16.40 1.24
CA VAL A 8 -2.75 17.13 0.19
C VAL A 8 -3.74 17.90 -0.69
N SER A 9 -3.61 19.22 -0.74
CA SER A 9 -4.50 20.08 -1.52
C SER A 9 -4.15 20.12 -3.02
N ALA A 10 -5.10 20.58 -3.84
CA ALA A 10 -4.88 20.75 -5.28
C ALA A 10 -3.76 21.76 -5.57
N GLU A 11 -3.60 22.81 -4.73
CA GLU A 11 -2.55 23.81 -4.87
C GLU A 11 -1.16 23.20 -4.62
N GLN A 12 -1.05 22.33 -3.60
CA GLN A 12 0.20 21.62 -3.30
C GLN A 12 0.58 20.66 -4.44
N LEU A 13 -0.40 19.95 -5.01
CA LEU A 13 -0.18 19.08 -6.17
C LEU A 13 0.19 19.90 -7.41
N ALA A 14 -0.47 21.03 -7.65
CA ALA A 14 -0.17 21.93 -8.74
C ALA A 14 1.28 22.45 -8.66
N ALA A 15 1.69 22.90 -7.48
CA ALA A 15 3.06 23.37 -7.24
C ALA A 15 4.11 22.25 -7.46
N ALA A 16 3.81 21.02 -7.04
CA ALA A 16 4.74 19.89 -7.18
C ALA A 16 4.83 19.34 -8.60
N THR A 17 3.78 19.47 -9.41
CA THR A 17 3.70 18.88 -10.76
C THR A 17 3.88 19.89 -11.89
N GLY A 18 3.93 21.19 -11.59
CA GLY A 18 3.96 22.26 -12.59
C GLY A 18 2.64 22.42 -13.37
N ARG A 19 1.55 21.81 -12.88
CA ARG A 19 0.21 21.91 -13.51
C ARG A 19 -0.59 23.05 -12.88
N SER A 20 -1.63 23.50 -13.57
CA SER A 20 -2.57 24.47 -12.97
C SER A 20 -3.49 23.75 -11.96
N VAL A 21 -3.98 24.50 -10.97
CA VAL A 21 -4.96 24.00 -9.99
C VAL A 21 -6.22 23.46 -10.68
N ALA A 22 -6.67 24.13 -11.75
CA ALA A 22 -7.82 23.68 -12.55
C ALA A 22 -7.57 22.33 -13.21
N GLN A 23 -6.35 22.07 -13.71
CA GLN A 23 -5.98 20.77 -14.28
C GLN A 23 -5.96 19.68 -13.21
N ILE A 24 -5.47 19.98 -12.00
CA ILE A 24 -5.48 19.05 -10.87
C ILE A 24 -6.93 18.71 -10.48
N HIS A 25 -7.79 19.68 -10.28
CA HIS A 25 -9.20 19.44 -9.95
C HIS A 25 -9.93 18.61 -10.99
N ALA A 26 -9.65 18.84 -12.28
CA ALA A 26 -10.24 18.04 -13.35
C ALA A 26 -9.71 16.59 -13.39
N ALA A 27 -8.46 16.36 -12.98
CA ALA A 27 -7.82 15.05 -13.03
C ALA A 27 -8.17 14.17 -11.81
N LEU A 28 -8.20 14.72 -10.59
CA LEU A 28 -8.36 13.96 -9.35
C LEU A 28 -9.55 12.99 -9.36
N PRO A 29 -10.78 13.38 -9.76
CA PRO A 29 -11.93 12.48 -9.75
C PRO A 29 -11.82 11.31 -10.74
N ASN A 30 -10.92 11.43 -11.74
CA ASN A 30 -10.73 10.42 -12.79
C ASN A 30 -9.53 9.50 -12.49
N LEU A 31 -8.79 9.74 -11.41
CA LEU A 31 -7.71 8.85 -11.02
C LEU A 31 -8.30 7.60 -10.37
N PRO A 32 -7.92 6.39 -10.83
CA PRO A 32 -8.33 5.17 -10.16
C PRO A 32 -7.76 5.12 -8.74
N SER A 33 -8.54 4.60 -7.83
CA SER A 33 -8.07 4.29 -6.48
C SER A 33 -7.45 5.49 -5.74
N ILE A 34 -8.12 6.66 -5.74
CA ILE A 34 -7.76 7.82 -4.93
C ILE A 34 -8.81 8.04 -3.84
N GLU A 35 -8.37 8.42 -2.64
CA GLU A 35 -9.25 8.86 -1.55
C GLU A 35 -9.19 10.37 -1.43
N LEU A 36 -10.38 10.98 -1.45
CA LEU A 36 -10.56 12.42 -1.25
C LEU A 36 -11.39 12.68 0.00
N ASP A 37 -11.08 13.75 0.72
CA ASP A 37 -11.93 14.25 1.79
C ASP A 37 -13.08 15.15 1.26
N ALA A 38 -13.91 15.66 2.17
CA ALA A 38 -15.03 16.53 1.83
C ALA A 38 -14.61 17.87 1.18
N GLN A 39 -13.34 18.25 1.27
CA GLN A 39 -12.74 19.43 0.65
C GLN A 39 -12.00 19.07 -0.66
N ALA A 40 -12.20 17.87 -1.20
CA ALA A 40 -11.52 17.36 -2.39
C ALA A 40 -9.97 17.34 -2.28
N ARG A 41 -9.44 17.21 -1.05
CA ARG A 41 -8.01 17.03 -0.81
C ARG A 41 -7.69 15.53 -0.80
N VAL A 42 -6.52 15.15 -1.29
CA VAL A 42 -6.07 13.76 -1.30
C VAL A 42 -5.73 13.32 0.13
N ILE A 43 -6.38 12.26 0.59
CA ILE A 43 -6.13 11.62 1.89
C ILE A 43 -5.61 10.19 1.75
N GLY A 44 -5.63 9.60 0.54
CA GLY A 44 -5.09 8.27 0.31
C GLY A 44 -4.89 7.93 -1.16
N MET A 45 -3.84 7.13 -1.40
CA MET A 45 -3.52 6.44 -2.64
C MET A 45 -2.50 5.34 -2.30
N GLY A 46 -3.01 4.19 -1.85
CA GLY A 46 -2.21 3.13 -1.23
C GLY A 46 -1.78 3.46 0.20
N ILE A 47 -0.95 4.50 0.42
CA ILE A 47 -0.83 5.14 1.74
C ILE A 47 -2.07 6.00 1.98
N THR A 48 -2.63 5.93 3.20
CA THR A 48 -3.84 6.68 3.56
C THR A 48 -3.79 7.26 4.98
N LEU A 49 -4.53 8.35 5.17
CA LEU A 49 -4.80 8.92 6.50
C LEU A 49 -5.99 8.22 7.19
N THR A 50 -6.78 7.46 6.42
CA THR A 50 -7.93 6.70 6.94
C THR A 50 -7.42 5.44 7.66
N PRO A 51 -7.83 5.18 8.92
CA PRO A 51 -7.45 3.98 9.65
C PRO A 51 -7.84 2.69 8.90
N THR A 52 -6.89 1.77 8.80
CA THR A 52 -7.07 0.40 8.30
C THR A 52 -6.44 -0.59 9.30
N ALA A 53 -6.46 -1.89 8.98
CA ALA A 53 -5.75 -2.91 9.75
C ALA A 53 -4.21 -2.74 9.70
N HIS A 54 -3.69 -1.97 8.75
CA HIS A 54 -2.26 -1.87 8.43
C HIS A 54 -1.71 -0.50 8.86
N ARG A 55 -1.34 -0.36 10.14
CA ARG A 55 -0.65 0.84 10.63
C ARG A 55 0.75 0.91 10.04
N PHE A 56 1.07 2.05 9.46
CA PHE A 56 2.31 2.33 8.74
C PHE A 56 2.93 3.62 9.28
N GLU A 57 3.98 3.51 10.08
CA GLU A 57 4.61 4.64 10.76
C GLU A 57 5.92 5.02 10.08
N VAL A 58 6.03 6.26 9.63
CA VAL A 58 7.21 6.83 8.98
C VAL A 58 7.66 8.06 9.72
N GLN A 59 8.91 8.06 10.21
CA GLN A 59 9.50 9.21 10.94
C GLN A 59 8.61 9.73 12.07
N GLY A 60 7.96 8.83 12.82
CA GLY A 60 7.05 9.18 13.91
C GLY A 60 5.65 9.64 13.46
N THR A 61 5.41 9.75 12.16
CA THR A 61 4.07 10.05 11.62
C THR A 61 3.28 8.77 11.42
N ARG A 62 2.10 8.69 12.05
CA ARG A 62 1.19 7.56 11.89
C ARG A 62 0.37 7.71 10.64
N LEU A 63 0.49 6.73 9.76
CA LEU A 63 -0.25 6.55 8.53
C LEU A 63 -0.83 5.14 8.51
N TYR A 64 -1.52 4.81 7.43
CA TYR A 64 -2.03 3.46 7.15
C TYR A 64 -1.78 3.12 5.69
N THR A 65 -1.94 1.84 5.34
CA THR A 65 -1.97 1.39 3.94
C THR A 65 -3.26 0.63 3.66
N TRP A 66 -3.63 0.52 2.39
CA TRP A 66 -4.85 -0.18 2.02
C TRP A 66 -4.74 -1.68 2.22
N CYS A 67 -3.54 -2.26 2.00
CA CYS A 67 -3.30 -3.69 2.15
C CYS A 67 -1.93 -4.01 2.74
N ALA A 68 -1.72 -5.29 3.03
CA ALA A 68 -0.46 -5.79 3.57
C ALA A 68 0.72 -5.55 2.60
N LEU A 69 0.52 -5.79 1.29
CA LEU A 69 1.58 -5.62 0.29
C LEU A 69 2.01 -4.17 0.13
N ASP A 70 1.09 -3.21 0.26
CA ASP A 70 1.41 -1.79 0.24
C ASP A 70 2.44 -1.41 1.29
N THR A 71 2.39 -2.04 2.49
CA THR A 71 3.39 -1.79 3.55
C THR A 71 4.80 -2.16 3.11
N LEU A 72 4.94 -3.11 2.19
CA LEU A 72 6.21 -3.62 1.67
C LEU A 72 6.71 -2.84 0.45
N ILE A 73 5.81 -2.23 -0.32
CA ILE A 73 6.10 -1.47 -1.54
C ILE A 73 6.48 -0.02 -1.22
N PHE A 74 5.70 0.65 -0.39
CA PHE A 74 5.81 2.10 -0.20
C PHE A 74 7.14 2.58 0.39
N PRO A 75 7.85 1.86 1.28
CA PRO A 75 9.17 2.27 1.73
C PRO A 75 10.16 2.54 0.59
N ALA A 76 10.16 1.71 -0.46
CA ALA A 76 10.98 1.93 -1.65
C ALA A 76 10.53 3.19 -2.44
N LEU A 77 9.22 3.38 -2.62
CA LEU A 77 8.67 4.51 -3.37
C LEU A 77 8.91 5.86 -2.70
N ILE A 78 8.87 5.90 -1.36
CA ILE A 78 9.06 7.15 -0.58
C ILE A 78 10.50 7.35 -0.11
N GLY A 79 11.39 6.35 -0.30
CA GLY A 79 12.80 6.40 0.13
C GLY A 79 12.96 6.48 1.65
N ARG A 80 12.07 5.86 2.43
CA ARG A 80 12.02 5.97 3.90
C ARG A 80 11.69 4.62 4.54
N THR A 81 12.30 4.36 5.70
CA THR A 81 11.95 3.22 6.53
C THR A 81 10.59 3.44 7.21
N ALA A 82 9.80 2.38 7.28
CA ALA A 82 8.52 2.33 7.98
C ALA A 82 8.51 1.25 9.05
N HIS A 83 7.83 1.52 10.17
CA HIS A 83 7.46 0.52 11.16
C HIS A 83 6.00 0.13 10.94
N VAL A 84 5.76 -1.16 10.72
CA VAL A 84 4.44 -1.70 10.40
C VAL A 84 3.91 -2.46 11.62
N THR A 85 2.65 -2.22 11.95
CA THR A 85 1.88 -3.03 12.88
C THR A 85 0.54 -3.32 12.23
N SER A 86 0.24 -4.59 12.03
CA SER A 86 -1.02 -5.06 11.44
C SER A 86 -1.63 -6.15 12.30
N SER A 87 -2.91 -6.44 12.09
CA SER A 87 -3.56 -7.60 12.69
C SER A 87 -3.54 -8.78 11.72
N CYS A 88 -3.24 -9.98 12.23
CA CYS A 88 -3.51 -11.20 11.48
C CYS A 88 -4.99 -11.25 11.10
N HIS A 89 -5.28 -11.45 9.83
CA HIS A 89 -6.65 -11.44 9.32
C HIS A 89 -7.53 -12.51 9.98
N ALA A 90 -6.97 -13.69 10.24
CA ALA A 90 -7.71 -14.82 10.82
C ALA A 90 -7.84 -14.75 12.35
N THR A 91 -6.78 -14.31 13.06
CA THR A 91 -6.70 -14.46 14.53
C THR A 91 -6.73 -13.15 15.29
N GLY A 92 -6.50 -12.03 14.61
CA GLY A 92 -6.32 -10.72 15.24
C GLY A 92 -4.95 -10.54 15.93
N GLU A 93 -4.09 -11.57 15.95
CA GLU A 93 -2.75 -11.49 16.52
C GLU A 93 -1.92 -10.41 15.81
N PRO A 94 -1.15 -9.59 16.55
CA PRO A 94 -0.36 -8.54 15.93
C PRO A 94 0.81 -9.10 15.12
N VAL A 95 0.90 -8.66 13.86
CA VAL A 95 2.07 -8.84 12.97
C VAL A 95 2.84 -7.53 12.95
N ARG A 96 4.13 -7.58 13.28
CA ARG A 96 5.02 -6.41 13.29
C ARG A 96 6.23 -6.66 12.42
N LEU A 97 6.66 -5.63 11.71
CA LEU A 97 7.88 -5.68 10.91
C LEU A 97 8.43 -4.27 10.69
N THR A 98 9.71 -4.19 10.36
CA THR A 98 10.35 -2.97 9.90
C THR A 98 10.70 -3.14 8.42
N VAL A 99 10.33 -2.17 7.59
CA VAL A 99 10.58 -2.18 6.15
C VAL A 99 11.38 -0.95 5.76
N SER A 100 12.62 -1.15 5.31
CA SER A 100 13.43 -0.12 4.65
C SER A 100 13.19 -0.14 3.14
N PRO A 101 13.73 0.84 2.38
CA PRO A 101 13.62 0.83 0.92
C PRO A 101 14.11 -0.45 0.24
N ASP A 102 15.04 -1.19 0.86
CA ASP A 102 15.77 -2.31 0.28
C ASP A 102 15.74 -3.60 1.14
N HIS A 103 15.20 -3.54 2.37
CA HIS A 103 15.19 -4.68 3.30
C HIS A 103 13.89 -4.73 4.11
N VAL A 104 13.50 -5.95 4.53
CA VAL A 104 12.49 -6.20 5.56
C VAL A 104 13.12 -6.98 6.70
N PHE A 105 12.86 -6.59 7.95
CA PHE A 105 13.47 -7.18 9.15
C PHE A 105 12.57 -6.98 10.39
N ASP A 106 12.99 -7.52 11.54
CA ASP A 106 12.23 -7.49 12.81
C ASP A 106 10.82 -8.08 12.67
N ILE A 107 10.67 -9.12 11.85
CA ILE A 107 9.37 -9.75 11.57
C ILE A 107 8.92 -10.55 12.80
N THR A 108 7.72 -10.25 13.28
CA THR A 108 7.08 -10.95 14.41
C THR A 108 5.58 -11.13 14.14
N PRO A 109 5.04 -12.36 14.14
CA PRO A 109 5.74 -13.65 14.25
C PRO A 109 6.70 -13.91 13.07
N ALA A 110 7.74 -14.74 13.29
CA ALA A 110 8.75 -15.02 12.26
C ALA A 110 8.16 -15.74 11.02
N ASP A 111 7.12 -16.55 11.25
CA ASP A 111 6.43 -17.32 10.21
C ASP A 111 5.27 -16.57 9.56
N ALA A 112 5.15 -15.25 9.80
CA ALA A 112 4.09 -14.43 9.21
C ALA A 112 4.16 -14.45 7.68
N VAL A 113 2.98 -14.48 7.06
CA VAL A 113 2.81 -14.53 5.60
C VAL A 113 1.84 -13.46 5.11
N VAL A 114 1.88 -13.20 3.81
CA VAL A 114 0.98 -12.27 3.11
C VAL A 114 0.18 -13.04 2.07
N SER A 115 -1.15 -12.85 2.05
CA SER A 115 -1.98 -13.37 0.97
C SER A 115 -1.77 -12.57 -0.32
N ILE A 116 -1.76 -13.27 -1.45
CA ILE A 116 -1.66 -12.71 -2.79
C ILE A 116 -2.77 -13.32 -3.64
N VAL A 117 -3.52 -12.45 -4.30
CA VAL A 117 -4.56 -12.82 -5.27
C VAL A 117 -4.18 -12.28 -6.65
N THR A 118 -4.74 -12.88 -7.70
CA THR A 118 -4.69 -12.28 -9.03
C THR A 118 -5.90 -11.37 -9.17
N PRO A 119 -5.75 -10.07 -9.45
CA PRO A 119 -6.90 -9.17 -9.57
C PRO A 119 -7.71 -9.50 -10.81
N ASP A 120 -9.02 -9.60 -10.67
CA ASP A 120 -9.96 -9.79 -11.78
C ASP A 120 -10.13 -8.50 -12.60
N ASP A 121 -9.94 -7.33 -11.96
CA ASP A 121 -10.06 -6.01 -12.56
C ASP A 121 -8.92 -5.10 -12.09
N VAL A 122 -7.98 -4.82 -12.99
CA VAL A 122 -6.84 -3.93 -12.73
C VAL A 122 -7.24 -2.45 -12.65
N SER A 123 -8.44 -2.06 -13.08
CA SER A 123 -8.94 -0.69 -12.95
C SER A 123 -9.49 -0.39 -11.56
N ALA A 124 -9.86 -1.42 -10.81
CA ALA A 124 -10.42 -1.35 -9.46
C ALA A 124 -9.50 -2.02 -8.42
N VAL A 125 -8.20 -1.73 -8.46
CA VAL A 125 -7.15 -2.39 -7.64
C VAL A 125 -7.51 -2.47 -6.16
N ARG A 126 -8.12 -1.44 -5.59
CA ARG A 126 -8.48 -1.47 -4.16
C ARG A 126 -9.51 -2.55 -3.85
N THR A 127 -10.54 -2.72 -4.67
CA THR A 127 -11.61 -3.69 -4.44
C THR A 127 -11.29 -5.09 -4.94
N SER A 128 -10.56 -5.21 -6.06
CA SER A 128 -10.22 -6.49 -6.67
C SER A 128 -8.91 -7.11 -6.17
N PHE A 129 -8.08 -6.33 -5.48
CA PHE A 129 -6.78 -6.79 -4.99
C PHE A 129 -6.55 -6.42 -3.52
N CYS A 130 -6.50 -5.11 -3.17
CA CYS A 130 -6.08 -4.69 -1.83
C CYS A 130 -6.99 -5.24 -0.72
N ASN A 131 -8.29 -5.40 -0.98
CA ASN A 131 -9.22 -5.94 0.01
C ASN A 131 -8.97 -7.42 0.35
N GLU A 132 -8.20 -8.14 -0.47
CA GLU A 132 -7.90 -9.57 -0.31
C GLU A 132 -6.44 -9.83 0.08
N VAL A 133 -5.64 -8.76 0.23
CA VAL A 133 -4.21 -8.88 0.54
C VAL A 133 -3.97 -8.54 2.01
N HIS A 134 -3.82 -9.60 2.82
CA HIS A 134 -3.78 -9.55 4.27
C HIS A 134 -2.47 -10.10 4.83
N PHE A 135 -2.14 -9.71 6.08
CA PHE A 135 -1.17 -10.45 6.88
C PHE A 135 -1.85 -11.59 7.63
N PHE A 136 -1.15 -12.72 7.72
CA PHE A 136 -1.46 -13.83 8.63
C PHE A 136 -0.25 -14.11 9.51
N ALA A 137 -0.49 -14.52 10.77
CA ALA A 137 0.56 -14.80 11.73
C ALA A 137 1.41 -16.03 11.36
N SER A 138 0.83 -16.95 10.58
CA SER A 138 1.50 -18.13 10.02
C SER A 138 0.76 -18.70 8.80
N PRO A 139 1.36 -19.63 8.04
CA PRO A 139 0.66 -20.34 6.96
C PRO A 139 -0.58 -21.11 7.45
N GLU A 140 -0.52 -21.68 8.65
CA GLU A 140 -1.64 -22.42 9.24
C GLU A 140 -2.81 -21.47 9.54
N ALA A 141 -2.53 -20.26 10.01
CA ALA A 141 -3.55 -19.24 10.23
C ALA A 141 -4.21 -18.78 8.92
N ALA A 142 -3.49 -18.87 7.80
CA ALA A 142 -4.01 -18.52 6.48
C ALA A 142 -4.81 -19.66 5.82
N ALA A 143 -4.67 -20.92 6.27
CA ALA A 143 -5.23 -22.08 5.59
C ALA A 143 -6.77 -22.04 5.41
N PRO A 144 -7.58 -21.60 6.40
CA PRO A 144 -9.03 -21.47 6.19
C PRO A 144 -9.38 -20.45 5.10
N TRP A 145 -8.69 -19.31 5.10
CA TRP A 145 -8.89 -18.26 4.09
C TRP A 145 -8.53 -18.75 2.69
N LEU A 146 -7.39 -19.48 2.54
CA LEU A 146 -6.98 -20.07 1.26
C LEU A 146 -8.00 -21.08 0.72
N ALA A 147 -8.66 -21.84 1.60
CA ALA A 147 -9.69 -22.80 1.18
C ALA A 147 -10.91 -22.09 0.57
N GLU A 148 -11.20 -20.89 0.97
CA GLU A 148 -12.32 -20.06 0.47
C GLU A 148 -11.94 -19.22 -0.74
N HIS A 149 -10.63 -19.11 -1.07
CA HIS A 149 -10.10 -18.27 -2.16
C HIS A 149 -9.30 -19.11 -3.18
N PRO A 150 -9.98 -19.91 -4.04
CA PRO A 150 -9.32 -20.72 -5.06
C PRO A 150 -8.48 -19.83 -6.00
N GLY A 151 -7.19 -20.19 -6.19
CA GLY A 151 -6.25 -19.43 -6.99
C GLY A 151 -5.44 -18.36 -6.23
N ALA A 152 -5.77 -18.09 -4.97
CA ALA A 152 -4.92 -17.31 -4.08
C ALA A 152 -3.72 -18.13 -3.58
N THR A 153 -2.68 -17.42 -3.14
CA THR A 153 -1.51 -18.02 -2.48
C THR A 153 -1.12 -17.19 -1.26
N VAL A 154 -0.23 -17.72 -0.42
CA VAL A 154 0.45 -16.95 0.60
C VAL A 154 1.95 -17.01 0.37
N LEU A 155 2.61 -15.88 0.62
CA LEU A 155 4.06 -15.76 0.52
C LEU A 155 4.65 -15.42 1.89
N PRO A 156 5.82 -15.99 2.26
CA PRO A 156 6.63 -15.44 3.33
C PRO A 156 6.83 -13.94 3.13
N ILE A 157 6.93 -13.18 4.23
CA ILE A 157 7.05 -11.71 4.13
C ILE A 157 8.24 -11.29 3.26
N THR A 158 9.36 -12.01 3.32
CA THR A 158 10.55 -11.76 2.49
C THR A 158 10.27 -11.91 0.99
N ASP A 159 9.49 -12.91 0.61
CA ASP A 159 9.14 -13.16 -0.80
C ASP A 159 8.09 -12.16 -1.29
N ALA A 160 7.11 -11.82 -0.43
CA ALA A 160 6.17 -10.74 -0.71
C ALA A 160 6.87 -9.37 -0.84
N PHE A 161 7.92 -9.13 -0.03
CA PHE A 161 8.77 -7.94 -0.17
C PHE A 161 9.48 -7.92 -1.54
N ALA A 162 10.10 -9.03 -1.94
CA ALA A 162 10.76 -9.14 -3.25
C ALA A 162 9.78 -8.92 -4.42
N LEU A 163 8.55 -9.45 -4.32
CA LEU A 163 7.46 -9.18 -5.27
C LEU A 163 7.14 -7.68 -5.32
N GLY A 164 6.97 -7.04 -4.16
CA GLY A 164 6.69 -5.61 -4.03
C GLY A 164 7.79 -4.73 -4.64
N GLN A 165 9.06 -5.10 -4.45
CA GLN A 165 10.20 -4.40 -5.07
C GLN A 165 10.13 -4.46 -6.60
N GLY A 166 9.81 -5.62 -7.17
CA GLY A 166 9.59 -5.77 -8.61
C GLY A 166 8.47 -4.89 -9.14
N MET A 167 7.36 -4.77 -8.39
CA MET A 167 6.23 -3.90 -8.74
C MET A 167 6.63 -2.42 -8.66
N ALA A 168 7.35 -1.99 -7.63
CA ALA A 168 7.84 -0.63 -7.48
C ALA A 168 8.77 -0.23 -8.64
N ALA A 169 9.71 -1.09 -9.02
CA ALA A 169 10.63 -0.84 -10.13
C ALA A 169 9.88 -0.66 -11.47
N ASN A 170 8.85 -1.46 -11.73
CA ASN A 170 8.05 -1.38 -12.94
C ASN A 170 7.22 -0.09 -13.04
N GLN A 171 6.78 0.49 -11.92
CA GLN A 171 6.05 1.76 -11.93
C GLN A 171 6.92 2.94 -12.42
N PHE A 172 8.23 2.91 -12.17
CA PHE A 172 9.14 3.95 -12.64
C PHE A 172 9.54 3.78 -14.12
N THR A 173 9.45 2.55 -14.67
CA THR A 173 9.81 2.28 -16.08
C THR A 173 8.66 2.50 -17.04
N SER A 174 7.42 2.55 -16.56
CA SER A 174 6.20 2.73 -17.36
C SER A 174 5.86 4.19 -17.64
N GLN A 175 6.80 5.13 -17.50
CA GLN A 175 6.59 6.52 -17.86
C GLN A 175 6.46 6.64 -19.38
N PRO A 176 5.36 7.19 -19.93
CA PRO A 176 5.24 7.41 -21.37
C PRO A 176 6.39 8.32 -21.84
N PRO A 177 6.93 8.11 -23.07
CA PRO A 177 7.98 8.96 -23.58
C PRO A 177 7.52 10.41 -23.57
N ALA A 178 8.38 11.30 -23.04
CA ALA A 178 8.14 12.72 -23.06
C ALA A 178 7.87 13.13 -24.52
N CYS A 179 6.68 13.61 -24.83
CA CYS A 179 6.40 14.25 -26.11
C CYS A 179 7.25 15.51 -26.21
N CYS A 180 8.16 15.53 -27.19
CA CYS A 180 8.84 16.71 -27.69
C CYS A 180 7.84 17.69 -28.28
#